data_5a6c75b4c3c797e55f71e057a3f4665a
#
_entry.id   5a6c75b4c3c797e55f71e057a3f4665a
#
_cell.length_a   1.000
_cell.length_b   1.000
_cell.length_c   1.000
_cell.angle_alpha   90.00
_cell.angle_beta   90.00
_cell.angle_gamma   90.00
#
_symmetry.space_group_name_H-M   'P 1'
#
loop_
_entity.id
_entity.type
_entity.pdbx_description
1 polymer ?
#
loop_
_entity_poly.entity_id
_entity_poly.type
_entity_poly.pdbx_seq_one_letter_code
_entity_poly.pdbx_strand_id
1 'polypeptide(L)'
;TWEYVAKGVRNSVGFDFHPVTQKLFFTDNGRDWLGDDSPSCELNRVDEEGLFYGFPFQHALNIKDPEFGDIDSGYDYVQPILELGAHVAPTGIAFYDNDFHFPEEFKNNLFITLHGSWNRSSKVGYKVLRVVLNEDGAVISAEDFVSGWLQGQNVLGRPSAPFVASDGSLLISDD
;
A
#
# COMPACT_ATOMS: atom_id res chain seq x y z
N THR A 1 19.50 -14.65 15.38
CA THR A 1 19.23 -15.21 14.04
C THR A 1 18.31 -14.24 13.33
N TRP A 2 18.58 -13.93 12.07
CA TRP A 2 17.68 -13.12 11.25
C TRP A 2 16.71 -14.06 10.55
N GLU A 3 15.43 -13.69 10.50
CA GLU A 3 14.37 -14.42 9.80
C GLU A 3 13.73 -13.51 8.78
N TYR A 4 13.36 -14.05 7.63
CA TYR A 4 12.71 -13.31 6.57
C TYR A 4 11.19 -13.41 6.75
N VAL A 5 10.54 -12.31 7.04
CA VAL A 5 9.08 -12.22 7.13
C VAL A 5 8.45 -12.25 5.72
N ALA A 6 9.04 -11.50 4.78
CA ALA A 6 8.64 -11.48 3.37
C ALA A 6 9.88 -11.42 2.48
N LYS A 7 9.83 -12.06 1.32
CA LYS A 7 10.88 -12.05 0.29
C LYS A 7 10.32 -11.50 -1.02
N GLY A 8 11.20 -11.07 -1.92
CA GLY A 8 10.76 -10.56 -3.22
C GLY A 8 9.92 -9.29 -3.12
N VAL A 9 10.22 -8.44 -2.15
CA VAL A 9 9.66 -7.10 -1.94
C VAL A 9 10.62 -6.10 -2.58
N ARG A 10 10.09 -5.10 -3.29
CA ARG A 10 10.91 -4.11 -4.00
C ARG A 10 11.25 -2.89 -3.14
N ASN A 11 10.24 -2.15 -2.71
CA ASN A 11 10.39 -0.88 -2.00
C ASN A 11 9.19 -0.64 -1.09
N SER A 12 9.13 -1.38 -0.01
CA SER A 12 8.12 -1.23 1.03
C SER A 12 8.51 -0.10 1.97
N VAL A 13 7.63 0.87 2.16
CA VAL A 13 7.85 2.03 3.04
C VAL A 13 6.91 1.97 4.25
N GLY A 14 5.64 1.60 4.05
CA GLY A 14 4.63 1.51 5.10
C GLY A 14 4.27 0.09 5.48
N PHE A 15 4.17 -0.17 6.77
CA PHE A 15 3.63 -1.42 7.29
C PHE A 15 2.92 -1.19 8.63
N ASP A 16 1.93 -2.04 8.92
CA ASP A 16 1.22 -2.05 10.21
C ASP A 16 0.58 -3.43 10.45
N PHE A 17 0.21 -3.70 11.69
CA PHE A 17 -0.42 -4.96 12.08
C PHE A 17 -1.93 -4.79 12.23
N HIS A 18 -2.69 -5.69 11.59
CA HIS A 18 -4.15 -5.69 11.73
C HIS A 18 -4.55 -5.90 13.19
N PRO A 19 -5.39 -5.04 13.79
CA PRO A 19 -5.66 -5.05 15.23
C PRO A 19 -6.23 -6.37 15.76
N VAL A 20 -7.03 -7.07 14.96
CA VAL A 20 -7.70 -8.32 15.36
C VAL A 20 -6.87 -9.54 15.00
N THR A 21 -6.44 -9.66 13.73
CA THR A 21 -5.75 -10.87 13.23
C THR A 21 -4.27 -10.89 13.55
N GLN A 22 -3.68 -9.74 13.91
CA GLN A 22 -2.24 -9.53 14.14
C GLN A 22 -1.36 -9.85 12.92
N LYS A 23 -1.96 -9.99 11.74
CA LYS A 23 -1.22 -10.17 10.49
C LYS A 23 -0.57 -8.85 10.09
N LEU A 24 0.64 -8.95 9.55
CA LEU A 24 1.36 -7.81 8.99
C LEU A 24 0.79 -7.44 7.62
N PHE A 25 0.47 -6.17 7.45
CA PHE A 25 0.15 -5.54 6.17
C PHE A 25 1.27 -4.59 5.78
N PHE A 26 1.62 -4.55 4.51
CA PHE A 26 2.63 -3.63 4.00
C PHE A 26 2.32 -3.17 2.58
N THR A 27 2.76 -1.96 2.25
CA THR A 27 2.69 -1.45 0.88
C THR A 27 4.00 -1.72 0.16
N ASP A 28 3.93 -1.94 -1.16
CA ASP A 28 5.13 -2.02 -2.00
C ASP A 28 4.99 -1.13 -3.23
N ASN A 29 6.04 -0.35 -3.49
CA ASN A 29 6.09 0.56 -4.64
C ASN A 29 6.47 -0.22 -5.90
N GLY A 30 5.63 -0.14 -6.93
CA GLY A 30 5.85 -0.76 -8.24
C GLY A 30 7.12 -0.25 -8.94
N ARG A 31 7.63 -1.05 -9.87
CA ARG A 31 8.81 -0.71 -10.67
C ARG A 31 8.55 0.51 -11.54
N ASP A 32 9.57 1.37 -11.70
CA ASP A 32 9.55 2.48 -12.66
C ASP A 32 9.78 2.00 -14.10
N TRP A 33 9.43 2.86 -15.05
CA TRP A 33 9.77 2.74 -16.48
C TRP A 33 9.06 1.61 -17.26
N LEU A 34 7.89 1.15 -16.78
CA LEU A 34 7.01 0.24 -17.52
C LEU A 34 5.78 0.94 -18.13
N GLY A 35 5.78 2.28 -18.16
CA GLY A 35 4.71 3.12 -18.68
C GLY A 35 3.92 3.83 -17.58
N ASP A 36 2.95 4.63 -17.96
CA ASP A 36 2.15 5.45 -17.05
C ASP A 36 1.21 4.61 -16.17
N ASP A 37 0.71 3.51 -16.68
CA ASP A 37 -0.36 2.74 -16.05
C ASP A 37 0.11 1.36 -15.51
N SER A 38 1.45 1.12 -15.51
CA SER A 38 2.01 -0.17 -15.11
C SER A 38 3.40 -0.03 -14.49
N PRO A 39 3.73 -0.91 -13.52
CA PRO A 39 2.83 -1.75 -12.75
C PRO A 39 2.13 -0.99 -11.65
N SER A 40 1.05 -1.52 -11.10
CA SER A 40 0.44 -1.00 -9.88
C SER A 40 1.39 -1.09 -8.70
N CYS A 41 1.31 -0.12 -7.78
CA CYS A 41 1.78 -0.28 -6.42
C CYS A 41 0.81 -1.22 -5.67
N GLU A 42 1.27 -1.80 -4.58
CA GLU A 42 0.61 -2.93 -3.95
C GLU A 42 0.30 -2.69 -2.48
N LEU A 43 -0.83 -3.25 -2.02
CA LEU A 43 -1.04 -3.59 -0.62
C LEU A 43 -0.91 -5.11 -0.49
N ASN A 44 -0.04 -5.53 0.38
CA ASN A 44 0.27 -6.93 0.65
C ASN A 44 -0.08 -7.29 2.10
N ARG A 45 -0.34 -8.58 2.34
CA ARG A 45 -0.56 -9.15 3.67
C ARG A 45 0.31 -10.39 3.85
N VAL A 46 0.94 -10.50 5.00
CA VAL A 46 1.73 -11.69 5.35
C VAL A 46 0.79 -12.72 6.00
N ASP A 47 0.47 -13.77 5.26
CA ASP A 47 -0.30 -14.90 5.77
C ASP A 47 0.61 -15.95 6.40
N GLU A 48 1.83 -16.14 5.86
CA GLU A 48 2.89 -17.00 6.40
C GLU A 48 4.24 -16.32 6.19
N GLU A 49 5.16 -16.48 7.13
CA GLU A 49 6.50 -15.92 7.05
C GLU A 49 7.34 -16.58 5.95
N GLY A 50 8.19 -15.79 5.30
CA GLY A 50 9.15 -16.28 4.31
C GLY A 50 8.60 -16.47 2.90
N LEU A 51 7.32 -16.17 2.67
CA LEU A 51 6.71 -16.19 1.34
C LEU A 51 7.33 -15.16 0.41
N PHE A 52 7.19 -15.39 -0.91
CA PHE A 52 7.83 -14.58 -1.96
C PHE A 52 6.78 -13.73 -2.72
N TYR A 53 6.97 -12.40 -2.75
CA TYR A 53 6.02 -11.40 -3.28
C TYR A 53 6.34 -10.92 -4.70
N GLY A 54 7.20 -11.63 -5.42
CA GLY A 54 7.38 -11.52 -6.88
C GLY A 54 8.62 -10.79 -7.34
N PHE A 55 9.03 -9.70 -6.71
CA PHE A 55 10.19 -8.92 -7.18
C PHE A 55 11.51 -9.72 -7.11
N PRO A 56 12.36 -9.67 -8.15
CA PRO A 56 12.32 -8.84 -9.35
C PRO A 56 11.60 -9.49 -10.56
N PHE A 57 11.03 -10.67 -10.46
CA PHE A 57 10.56 -11.48 -11.56
C PHE A 57 9.14 -11.12 -12.03
N GLN A 58 8.29 -10.72 -11.08
CA GLN A 58 6.90 -10.37 -11.30
C GLN A 58 6.54 -9.12 -10.50
N HIS A 59 5.60 -8.34 -11.03
CA HIS A 59 5.03 -7.13 -10.40
C HIS A 59 3.52 -7.22 -10.39
N ALA A 60 2.87 -6.64 -9.38
CA ALA A 60 1.43 -6.56 -9.25
C ALA A 60 0.73 -7.90 -9.56
N LEU A 61 -0.44 -7.88 -10.19
CA LEU A 61 -1.13 -9.09 -10.62
C LEU A 61 -0.56 -9.62 -11.94
N ASN A 62 0.45 -10.51 -11.86
CA ASN A 62 0.98 -11.28 -13.00
C ASN A 62 1.68 -10.46 -14.11
N ILE A 63 2.22 -9.29 -13.82
CA ILE A 63 3.03 -8.54 -14.77
C ILE A 63 4.47 -9.05 -14.71
N LYS A 64 4.91 -9.76 -15.74
CA LYS A 64 6.28 -10.21 -15.86
C LYS A 64 7.24 -9.03 -15.97
N ASP A 65 8.35 -9.10 -15.25
CA ASP A 65 9.45 -8.17 -15.45
C ASP A 65 10.07 -8.36 -16.84
N PRO A 66 10.34 -7.29 -17.60
CA PRO A 66 10.89 -7.42 -18.97
C PRO A 66 12.34 -7.95 -19.00
N GLU A 67 13.06 -7.88 -17.90
CA GLU A 67 14.46 -8.34 -17.82
C GLU A 67 14.59 -9.68 -17.08
N PHE A 68 13.81 -9.86 -16.00
CA PHE A 68 13.92 -11.01 -15.10
C PHE A 68 12.75 -11.98 -15.19
N GLY A 69 11.63 -11.60 -15.78
CA GLY A 69 10.36 -12.35 -15.72
C GLY A 69 10.36 -13.70 -16.44
N ASP A 70 11.33 -13.97 -17.31
CA ASP A 70 11.50 -15.28 -17.97
C ASP A 70 12.46 -16.22 -17.24
N ILE A 71 13.06 -15.77 -16.13
CA ILE A 71 13.93 -16.58 -15.27
C ILE A 71 13.02 -17.42 -14.35
N ASP A 72 13.29 -18.72 -14.31
CA ASP A 72 12.66 -19.60 -13.32
C ASP A 72 13.22 -19.27 -11.93
N SER A 73 12.41 -18.60 -11.12
CA SER A 73 12.81 -18.21 -9.76
C SER A 73 12.77 -19.36 -8.76
N GLY A 74 12.05 -20.45 -9.08
CA GLY A 74 11.78 -21.55 -8.17
C GLY A 74 10.84 -21.19 -7.01
N TYR A 75 10.14 -20.04 -7.07
CA TYR A 75 9.18 -19.59 -6.05
C TYR A 75 7.76 -19.50 -6.60
N ASP A 76 6.80 -19.85 -5.76
CA ASP A 76 5.41 -19.42 -5.94
C ASP A 76 5.27 -17.97 -5.48
N TYR A 77 4.57 -17.14 -6.27
CA TYR A 77 4.40 -15.71 -5.99
C TYR A 77 3.10 -15.43 -5.26
N VAL A 78 3.21 -14.78 -4.09
CA VAL A 78 2.05 -14.23 -3.39
C VAL A 78 1.54 -13.02 -4.16
N GLN A 79 0.24 -13.03 -4.45
CA GLN A 79 -0.40 -11.89 -5.11
C GLN A 79 -0.76 -10.79 -4.11
N PRO A 80 -0.70 -9.51 -4.50
CA PRO A 80 -1.19 -8.44 -3.66
C PRO A 80 -2.68 -8.60 -3.35
N ILE A 81 -3.09 -8.22 -2.15
CA ILE A 81 -4.51 -8.23 -1.75
C ILE A 81 -5.28 -7.04 -2.32
N LEU A 82 -4.58 -5.99 -2.77
CA LEU A 82 -5.15 -4.82 -3.45
C LEU A 82 -4.09 -4.16 -4.33
N GLU A 83 -4.46 -3.86 -5.57
CA GLU A 83 -3.71 -2.96 -6.45
C GLU A 83 -4.09 -1.51 -6.17
N LEU A 84 -3.10 -0.67 -5.83
CA LEU A 84 -3.29 0.73 -5.45
C LEU A 84 -3.23 1.69 -6.65
N GLY A 85 -2.88 1.17 -7.83
CA GLY A 85 -2.60 1.94 -9.04
C GLY A 85 -1.11 2.23 -9.26
N ALA A 86 -0.76 2.51 -10.52
CA ALA A 86 0.62 2.75 -10.92
C ALA A 86 1.12 4.11 -10.44
N HIS A 87 2.36 4.14 -9.94
CA HIS A 87 3.10 5.35 -9.54
C HIS A 87 2.49 6.18 -8.42
N VAL A 88 1.53 5.66 -7.66
CA VAL A 88 0.87 6.42 -6.59
C VAL A 88 1.75 6.65 -5.37
N ALA A 89 2.85 5.92 -5.25
CA ALA A 89 3.83 5.98 -4.16
C ALA A 89 3.17 5.82 -2.77
N PRO A 90 2.70 4.63 -2.41
CA PRO A 90 2.18 4.39 -1.07
C PRO A 90 3.35 4.40 -0.06
N THR A 91 3.33 5.35 0.87
CA THR A 91 4.43 5.60 1.81
C THR A 91 4.10 5.22 3.23
N GLY A 92 2.91 5.53 3.71
CA GLY A 92 2.52 5.21 5.08
C GLY A 92 1.18 4.50 5.15
N ILE A 93 1.02 3.64 6.15
CA ILE A 93 -0.25 3.00 6.48
C ILE A 93 -0.48 3.02 7.98
N ALA A 94 -1.74 3.03 8.40
CA ALA A 94 -2.14 2.85 9.79
C ALA A 94 -3.53 2.22 9.87
N PHE A 95 -3.69 1.22 10.73
CA PHE A 95 -5.00 0.74 11.13
C PHE A 95 -5.65 1.69 12.11
N TYR A 96 -6.92 1.98 11.94
CA TYR A 96 -7.69 2.75 12.90
C TYR A 96 -8.27 1.81 13.97
N ASP A 97 -7.58 1.73 15.09
CA ASP A 97 -7.97 0.94 16.25
C ASP A 97 -8.35 1.87 17.42
N ASN A 98 -9.41 2.65 17.21
CA ASN A 98 -9.86 3.61 18.22
C ASN A 98 -11.38 3.80 18.15
N ASP A 99 -12.02 3.99 19.30
CA ASP A 99 -13.46 4.12 19.43
C ASP A 99 -13.92 5.56 19.74
N PHE A 100 -13.01 6.56 19.80
CA PHE A 100 -13.35 7.88 20.36
C PHE A 100 -13.88 8.91 19.36
N HIS A 101 -13.33 8.99 18.15
CA HIS A 101 -13.66 10.10 17.24
C HIS A 101 -14.37 9.69 15.97
N PHE A 102 -13.95 8.60 15.34
CA PHE A 102 -14.62 8.16 14.13
C PHE A 102 -15.76 7.20 14.45
N PRO A 103 -16.82 7.21 13.60
CA PRO A 103 -17.89 6.21 13.71
C PRO A 103 -17.35 4.77 13.69
N GLU A 104 -18.11 3.85 14.29
CA GLU A 104 -17.70 2.43 14.41
C GLU A 104 -17.35 1.78 13.06
N GLU A 105 -17.96 2.25 11.98
CA GLU A 105 -17.67 1.76 10.62
C GLU A 105 -16.22 2.01 10.15
N PHE A 106 -15.45 2.83 10.86
CA PHE A 106 -14.04 3.08 10.60
C PHE A 106 -13.10 2.16 11.39
N LYS A 107 -13.63 1.49 12.41
CA LYS A 107 -12.84 0.60 13.25
C LYS A 107 -12.22 -0.52 12.43
N ASN A 108 -10.93 -0.77 12.68
CA ASN A 108 -10.11 -1.75 11.97
C ASN A 108 -9.96 -1.50 10.46
N ASN A 109 -10.36 -0.33 9.96
CA ASN A 109 -10.04 0.05 8.58
C ASN A 109 -8.59 0.49 8.47
N LEU A 110 -8.01 0.29 7.29
CA LEU A 110 -6.65 0.68 6.98
C LEU A 110 -6.64 2.01 6.22
N PHE A 111 -5.84 2.97 6.68
CA PHE A 111 -5.56 4.22 5.98
C PHE A 111 -4.21 4.15 5.31
N ILE A 112 -4.15 4.48 4.01
CA ILE A 112 -2.94 4.46 3.19
C ILE A 112 -2.71 5.84 2.60
N THR A 113 -1.53 6.43 2.86
CA THR A 113 -1.12 7.64 2.17
C THR A 113 -0.53 7.31 0.81
N LEU A 114 -1.10 7.89 -0.23
CA LEU A 114 -0.56 7.89 -1.58
C LEU A 114 0.19 9.22 -1.79
N HIS A 115 1.50 9.18 -1.62
CA HIS A 115 2.40 10.34 -1.66
C HIS A 115 2.38 11.05 -3.02
N GLY A 116 2.08 10.31 -4.08
CA GLY A 116 1.89 10.83 -5.42
C GLY A 116 3.05 10.61 -6.37
N SER A 117 2.73 10.59 -7.64
CA SER A 117 3.64 10.23 -8.72
C SER A 117 4.71 11.30 -8.98
N TRP A 118 5.89 10.84 -9.37
CA TRP A 118 6.95 11.66 -9.97
C TRP A 118 7.29 11.23 -11.41
N ASN A 119 7.02 9.96 -11.74
CA ASN A 119 7.40 9.32 -12.98
C ASN A 119 6.15 8.92 -13.77
N ARG A 120 5.36 9.92 -14.18
CA ARG A 120 4.13 9.73 -14.95
C ARG A 120 3.80 11.00 -15.73
N SER A 121 3.22 10.86 -16.93
CA SER A 121 2.81 11.99 -17.79
C SER A 121 1.75 12.87 -17.13
N SER A 122 0.79 12.25 -16.43
CA SER A 122 -0.20 12.95 -15.60
C SER A 122 -0.08 12.51 -14.15
N LYS A 123 -0.02 13.46 -13.24
CA LYS A 123 0.13 13.18 -11.81
C LYS A 123 -1.08 12.43 -11.24
N VAL A 124 -0.80 11.46 -10.37
CA VAL A 124 -1.80 10.66 -9.65
C VAL A 124 -1.37 10.42 -8.21
N GLY A 125 -2.28 9.95 -7.37
CA GLY A 125 -2.04 9.79 -5.93
C GLY A 125 -2.36 11.10 -5.21
N TYR A 126 -1.49 11.56 -4.32
CA TYR A 126 -1.63 12.78 -3.53
C TYR A 126 -2.92 12.81 -2.71
N LYS A 127 -3.20 11.70 -2.02
CA LYS A 127 -4.44 11.51 -1.26
C LYS A 127 -4.26 10.44 -0.19
N VAL A 128 -5.23 10.29 0.67
CA VAL A 128 -5.34 9.18 1.61
C VAL A 128 -6.49 8.29 1.18
N LEU A 129 -6.23 6.99 1.09
CA LEU A 129 -7.25 5.97 0.90
C LEU A 129 -7.72 5.43 2.25
N ARG A 130 -9.00 5.08 2.33
CA ARG A 130 -9.58 4.18 3.31
C ARG A 130 -9.78 2.83 2.65
N VAL A 131 -9.20 1.78 3.23
CA VAL A 131 -9.42 0.40 2.82
C VAL A 131 -10.27 -0.27 3.88
N VAL A 132 -11.45 -0.71 3.50
CA VAL A 132 -12.39 -1.44 4.36
C VAL A 132 -12.07 -2.92 4.28
N LEU A 133 -11.90 -3.55 5.42
CA LEU A 133 -11.55 -4.96 5.55
C LEU A 133 -12.65 -5.69 6.33
N ASN A 134 -12.82 -6.99 6.06
CA ASN A 134 -13.60 -7.87 6.91
C ASN A 134 -12.79 -8.32 8.14
N GLU A 135 -13.41 -9.08 9.04
CA GLU A 135 -12.78 -9.57 10.27
C GLU A 135 -11.55 -10.46 10.02
N ASP A 136 -11.49 -11.12 8.85
CA ASP A 136 -10.34 -11.96 8.45
C ASP A 136 -9.22 -11.14 7.78
N GLY A 137 -9.42 -9.83 7.60
CA GLY A 137 -8.48 -8.94 6.93
C GLY A 137 -8.50 -9.06 5.41
N ALA A 138 -9.61 -9.52 4.81
CA ALA A 138 -9.81 -9.46 3.37
C ALA A 138 -10.41 -8.10 2.96
N VAL A 139 -9.95 -7.56 1.83
CA VAL A 139 -10.42 -6.27 1.31
C VAL A 139 -11.87 -6.37 0.82
N ILE A 140 -12.74 -5.52 1.35
CA ILE A 140 -14.12 -5.34 0.91
C ILE A 140 -14.21 -4.21 -0.12
N SER A 141 -13.59 -3.06 0.19
CA SER A 141 -13.57 -1.89 -0.68
C SER A 141 -12.37 -0.99 -0.38
N ALA A 142 -12.05 -0.10 -1.32
CA ALA A 142 -11.11 0.98 -1.14
C ALA A 142 -11.70 2.26 -1.74
N GLU A 143 -11.59 3.36 -1.01
CA GLU A 143 -12.17 4.65 -1.39
C GLU A 143 -11.25 5.82 -1.03
N ASP A 144 -11.41 6.93 -1.73
CA ASP A 144 -10.71 8.17 -1.37
C ASP A 144 -11.28 8.71 -0.05
N PHE A 145 -10.41 8.86 0.95
CA PHE A 145 -10.79 9.38 2.27
C PHE A 145 -10.50 10.87 2.41
N VAL A 146 -9.27 11.28 2.13
CA VAL A 146 -8.87 12.70 2.12
C VAL A 146 -8.13 12.98 0.82
N SER A 147 -8.53 14.04 0.14
CA SER A 147 -7.91 14.54 -1.09
C SER A 147 -7.77 16.06 -1.03
N GLY A 148 -7.12 16.65 -2.06
CA GLY A 148 -6.94 18.10 -2.16
C GLY A 148 -5.49 18.53 -2.34
N TRP A 149 -4.53 17.66 -2.08
CA TRP A 149 -3.10 17.92 -2.35
C TRP A 149 -2.76 18.02 -3.84
N LEU A 150 -3.62 17.48 -4.72
CA LEU A 150 -3.49 17.64 -6.17
C LEU A 150 -4.72 18.36 -6.72
N GLN A 151 -4.50 19.52 -7.34
CA GLN A 151 -5.53 20.31 -8.04
C GLN A 151 -5.21 20.40 -9.52
N GLY A 152 -5.88 19.59 -10.33
CA GLY A 152 -5.51 19.37 -11.74
C GLY A 152 -4.13 18.70 -11.82
N GLN A 153 -3.10 19.45 -12.18
CA GLN A 153 -1.70 18.99 -12.19
C GLN A 153 -0.81 19.80 -11.22
N ASN A 154 -1.42 20.68 -10.42
CA ASN A 154 -0.71 21.47 -9.43
C ASN A 154 -0.68 20.74 -8.08
N VAL A 155 0.51 20.46 -7.58
CA VAL A 155 0.75 19.81 -6.29
C VAL A 155 0.83 20.88 -5.22
N LEU A 156 -0.01 20.76 -4.19
CA LEU A 156 -0.05 21.67 -3.04
C LEU A 156 0.66 21.11 -1.81
N GLY A 157 0.90 19.81 -1.77
CA GLY A 157 1.58 19.08 -0.72
C GLY A 157 1.59 17.59 -1.07
N ARG A 158 2.19 16.75 -0.22
CA ARG A 158 2.36 15.32 -0.45
C ARG A 158 2.13 14.55 0.85
N PRO A 159 0.96 13.92 1.05
CA PRO A 159 0.69 13.15 2.26
C PRO A 159 1.71 11.99 2.38
N SER A 160 2.29 11.83 3.55
CA SER A 160 3.43 10.93 3.74
C SER A 160 3.12 9.75 4.67
N ALA A 161 2.60 10.01 5.87
CA ALA A 161 2.24 8.95 6.80
C ALA A 161 0.98 9.28 7.61
N PRO A 162 0.04 8.33 7.76
CA PRO A 162 -1.05 8.44 8.71
C PRO A 162 -0.56 7.98 10.09
N PHE A 163 -1.10 8.57 11.15
CA PHE A 163 -0.86 8.17 12.53
C PHE A 163 -2.12 8.34 13.36
N VAL A 164 -2.52 7.31 14.08
CA VAL A 164 -3.66 7.35 15.02
C VAL A 164 -3.14 7.76 16.38
N ALA A 165 -3.53 8.94 16.83
CA ALA A 165 -3.16 9.46 18.13
C ALA A 165 -3.95 8.76 19.26
N SER A 166 -3.46 8.86 20.49
CA SER A 166 -4.09 8.22 21.66
C SER A 166 -5.49 8.74 21.99
N ASP A 167 -5.83 9.95 21.52
CA ASP A 167 -7.17 10.52 21.64
C ASP A 167 -8.12 10.09 20.50
N GLY A 168 -7.66 9.28 19.55
CA GLY A 168 -8.42 8.81 18.39
C GLY A 168 -8.36 9.74 17.17
N SER A 169 -7.61 10.84 17.23
CA SER A 169 -7.38 11.69 16.06
C SER A 169 -6.51 10.97 15.03
N LEU A 170 -6.88 11.07 13.75
CA LEU A 170 -6.02 10.64 12.65
C LEU A 170 -5.18 11.84 12.18
N LEU A 171 -3.88 11.76 12.39
CA LEU A 171 -2.90 12.74 11.93
C LEU A 171 -2.31 12.27 10.60
N ILE A 172 -2.08 13.20 9.69
CA ILE A 172 -1.45 12.92 8.39
C ILE A 172 -0.30 13.90 8.25
N SER A 173 0.92 13.36 8.11
CA SER A 173 2.09 14.21 7.80
C SER A 173 2.06 14.60 6.33
N ASP A 174 2.57 15.80 6.04
CA ASP A 174 2.67 16.40 4.71
C ASP A 174 4.13 16.82 4.45
N ASP A 175 4.61 16.55 3.23
CA ASP A 175 6.00 16.83 2.81
C ASP A 175 6.01 17.87 1.68
#